data_72f5e5dd8f75d7d68d3c16e5a3c8ccd0
#
_entry.id   72f5e5dd8f75d7d68d3c16e5a3c8ccd0
#
_cell.length_a   1.000
_cell.length_b   1.000
_cell.length_c   1.000
_cell.angle_alpha   90.00
_cell.angle_beta   90.00
_cell.angle_gamma   90.00
#
_symmetry.space_group_name_H-M   'P 1'
#
loop_
_entity.id
_entity.type
_entity.pdbx_description
1 polymer ?
#
loop_
_entity_poly.entity_id
_entity_poly.type
_entity_poly.pdbx_seq_one_letter_code
_entity_poly.pdbx_strand_id
1 'polypeptide(L)'
;MSLNTTPAAERIHIGIFGKRNAGKSSLINAITSQELAIVSEQKGTTTDPVYKAMELLPLGPVMIIDTPGLDDEGELGAQRIAKAQQVLGKCDIALLVVDASVGIGEADKALWQQLQAKKLPSILVLNKVELLDEMRQALLTMEAMKLTKQCFLVSALANRNINELKEAIAALRPREVERQLLGDLIKPCDIVVLVTPIDSAAPKGRLILPQQQVLRNVLDNKGIAVTVQESELAEALARLAFPPKLVVTDSQAFGAVSKIVPPT
;
A
#
# COMPACT_ATOMS: atom_id res chain seq x y z
N MET A 1 -1.45 -11.92 15.94
CA MET A 1 -0.35 -10.98 15.63
C MET A 1 -0.86 -9.58 15.90
N SER A 2 -0.13 -8.74 16.61
CA SER A 2 -0.59 -7.37 16.94
C SER A 2 -0.55 -6.51 15.68
N LEU A 3 -1.65 -5.81 15.36
CA LEU A 3 -1.82 -4.89 14.22
C LEU A 3 -0.78 -3.75 14.19
N ASN A 4 -0.08 -3.52 15.29
CA ASN A 4 0.93 -2.47 15.46
C ASN A 4 2.31 -2.81 14.87
N THR A 5 2.48 -3.97 14.25
CA THR A 5 3.82 -4.45 13.83
C THR A 5 4.12 -4.32 12.35
N THR A 6 3.13 -4.00 11.49
CA THR A 6 3.39 -3.82 10.06
C THR A 6 3.91 -2.41 9.79
N PRO A 7 5.15 -2.25 9.28
CA PRO A 7 5.70 -0.93 8.92
C PRO A 7 4.84 -0.21 7.89
N ALA A 8 4.86 1.12 7.90
CA ALA A 8 4.09 1.93 6.93
C ALA A 8 4.44 1.59 5.48
N ALA A 9 5.71 1.26 5.20
CA ALA A 9 6.19 0.92 3.87
C ALA A 9 5.64 -0.41 3.30
N GLU A 10 5.11 -1.28 4.16
CA GLU A 10 4.51 -2.57 3.76
C GLU A 10 2.98 -2.50 3.62
N ARG A 11 2.38 -1.38 3.99
CA ARG A 11 0.94 -1.19 3.88
C ARG A 11 0.58 -0.75 2.47
N ILE A 12 -0.53 -1.26 1.95
CA ILE A 12 -1.08 -0.78 0.68
C ILE A 12 -1.64 0.63 0.92
N HIS A 13 -1.15 1.60 0.16
CA HIS A 13 -1.55 3.00 0.28
C HIS A 13 -2.77 3.27 -0.60
N ILE A 14 -3.89 3.59 0.02
CA ILE A 14 -5.15 3.90 -0.65
C ILE A 14 -5.40 5.41 -0.55
N GLY A 15 -5.27 6.13 -1.67
CA GLY A 15 -5.59 7.55 -1.74
C GLY A 15 -7.08 7.78 -2.00
N ILE A 16 -7.70 8.65 -1.21
CA ILE A 16 -9.11 9.04 -1.38
C ILE A 16 -9.18 10.46 -1.86
N PHE A 17 -9.65 10.63 -3.09
CA PHE A 17 -9.72 11.90 -3.82
C PHE A 17 -11.17 12.30 -4.07
N GLY A 18 -11.41 13.56 -4.34
CA GLY A 18 -12.73 14.09 -4.67
C GLY A 18 -12.97 15.47 -4.09
N LYS A 19 -14.04 16.12 -4.52
CA LYS A 19 -14.43 17.46 -4.08
C LYS A 19 -14.73 17.52 -2.58
N ARG A 20 -14.76 18.74 -2.06
CA ARG A 20 -15.27 19.00 -0.71
C ARG A 20 -16.72 18.48 -0.63
N ASN A 21 -17.12 17.95 0.51
CA ASN A 21 -18.44 17.40 0.76
C ASN A 21 -18.88 16.19 -0.12
N ALA A 22 -18.01 15.63 -0.95
CA ALA A 22 -18.31 14.37 -1.66
C ALA A 22 -18.51 13.18 -0.72
N GLY A 23 -18.21 13.34 0.56
CA GLY A 23 -18.40 12.30 1.57
C GLY A 23 -17.19 11.38 1.74
N LYS A 24 -15.96 11.88 1.43
CA LYS A 24 -14.72 11.12 1.60
C LYS A 24 -14.55 10.56 3.00
N SER A 25 -14.65 11.42 4.02
CA SER A 25 -14.49 11.02 5.43
C SER A 25 -15.61 10.08 5.90
N SER A 26 -16.84 10.29 5.41
CA SER A 26 -17.96 9.37 5.68
C SER A 26 -17.72 8.00 5.03
N LEU A 27 -17.17 7.98 3.81
CA LEU A 27 -16.80 6.74 3.12
C LEU A 27 -15.68 6.01 3.87
N ILE A 28 -14.64 6.72 4.31
CA ILE A 28 -13.59 6.15 5.15
C ILE A 28 -14.20 5.50 6.38
N ASN A 29 -15.07 6.21 7.10
CA ASN A 29 -15.71 5.67 8.29
C ASN A 29 -16.58 4.44 7.97
N ALA A 30 -17.33 4.45 6.87
CA ALA A 30 -18.14 3.31 6.45
C ALA A 30 -17.28 2.07 6.10
N ILE A 31 -16.16 2.28 5.42
CA ILE A 31 -15.22 1.21 5.08
C ILE A 31 -14.56 0.65 6.36
N THR A 32 -14.32 1.49 7.36
CA THR A 32 -13.57 1.15 8.57
C THR A 32 -14.44 0.75 9.76
N SER A 33 -15.70 1.20 9.83
CA SER A 33 -16.56 1.04 11.00
C SER A 33 -17.02 -0.39 11.27
N GLN A 34 -16.79 -1.32 10.37
CA GLN A 34 -17.17 -2.71 10.59
C GLN A 34 -16.12 -3.58 11.30
N GLU A 35 -14.85 -3.20 11.33
CA GLU A 35 -13.81 -3.98 12.03
C GLU A 35 -12.59 -3.15 12.44
N LEU A 36 -12.68 -2.45 13.58
CA LEU A 36 -11.61 -2.22 14.55
C LEU A 36 -10.25 -1.64 14.18
N ALA A 37 -9.91 -0.68 15.02
CA ALA A 37 -8.59 -0.19 15.37
C ALA A 37 -7.92 0.71 14.32
N ILE A 38 -8.23 1.99 14.43
CA ILE A 38 -7.29 3.05 14.04
C ILE A 38 -6.01 2.81 14.84
N VAL A 39 -4.95 2.36 14.15
CA VAL A 39 -3.68 2.03 14.80
C VAL A 39 -2.86 3.28 15.09
N SER A 40 -2.97 4.30 14.26
CA SER A 40 -2.48 5.65 14.55
C SER A 40 -3.09 6.68 13.58
N GLU A 41 -3.38 7.87 14.08
CA GLU A 41 -3.82 9.02 13.31
C GLU A 41 -2.72 10.08 13.37
N GLN A 42 -2.10 10.39 12.24
CA GLN A 42 -1.22 11.55 12.14
C GLN A 42 -2.08 12.75 11.71
N LYS A 43 -2.32 13.67 12.66
CA LYS A 43 -3.07 14.90 12.40
C LYS A 43 -2.24 15.82 11.51
N GLY A 44 -2.80 16.17 10.33
CA GLY A 44 -2.31 17.26 9.49
C GLY A 44 -3.06 18.56 9.76
N THR A 45 -2.57 19.67 9.21
CA THR A 45 -3.32 20.92 9.11
C THR A 45 -4.48 20.77 8.13
N THR A 46 -5.42 21.72 8.08
CA THR A 46 -6.64 21.67 7.21
C THR A 46 -6.33 21.49 5.72
N THR A 47 -5.08 21.63 5.32
CA THR A 47 -4.59 21.51 3.94
C THR A 47 -3.68 20.29 3.73
N ASP A 48 -3.32 19.54 4.78
CA ASP A 48 -2.43 18.40 4.67
C ASP A 48 -3.21 17.09 4.60
N PRO A 49 -2.72 16.11 3.83
CA PRO A 49 -3.32 14.77 3.81
C PRO A 49 -3.27 14.12 5.19
N VAL A 50 -4.36 13.45 5.58
CA VAL A 50 -4.42 12.70 6.83
C VAL A 50 -4.14 11.23 6.53
N TYR A 51 -3.18 10.65 7.24
CA TYR A 51 -2.78 9.25 7.09
C TYR A 51 -3.41 8.42 8.21
N LYS A 52 -4.15 7.37 7.84
CA LYS A 52 -4.80 6.44 8.77
C LYS A 52 -4.35 5.02 8.49
N ALA A 53 -3.55 4.45 9.41
CA ALA A 53 -3.14 3.06 9.34
C ALA A 53 -4.23 2.16 9.92
N MET A 54 -4.63 1.13 9.16
CA MET A 54 -5.70 0.21 9.58
C MET A 54 -5.58 -1.13 8.88
N GLU A 55 -6.48 -2.04 9.23
CA GLU A 55 -6.69 -3.29 8.51
C GLU A 55 -8.01 -3.20 7.74
N LEU A 56 -7.96 -3.52 6.46
CA LEU A 56 -9.11 -3.56 5.58
C LEU A 56 -9.27 -4.97 5.01
N LEU A 57 -10.22 -5.74 5.53
CA LEU A 57 -10.48 -7.08 5.01
C LEU A 57 -11.28 -7.00 3.68
N PRO A 58 -10.96 -7.83 2.69
CA PRO A 58 -9.95 -8.90 2.71
C PRO A 58 -8.53 -8.45 2.27
N LEU A 59 -8.27 -7.15 2.08
CA LEU A 59 -7.00 -6.63 1.56
C LEU A 59 -5.83 -6.77 2.54
N GLY A 60 -6.11 -6.66 3.86
CA GLY A 60 -5.11 -6.71 4.92
C GLY A 60 -4.66 -5.32 5.41
N PRO A 61 -3.39 -5.15 5.84
CA PRO A 61 -2.88 -3.88 6.36
C PRO A 61 -2.85 -2.81 5.28
N VAL A 62 -3.52 -1.67 5.53
CA VAL A 62 -3.57 -0.54 4.60
C VAL A 62 -3.19 0.77 5.28
N MET A 63 -2.80 1.74 4.47
CA MET A 63 -2.67 3.14 4.85
C MET A 63 -3.66 3.95 4.01
N ILE A 64 -4.73 4.44 4.63
CA ILE A 64 -5.65 5.34 3.95
C ILE A 64 -5.09 6.76 4.01
N ILE A 65 -5.07 7.43 2.87
CA ILE A 65 -4.62 8.81 2.71
C ILE A 65 -5.85 9.63 2.33
N ASP A 66 -6.42 10.34 3.31
CA ASP A 66 -7.52 11.28 3.07
C ASP A 66 -6.96 12.59 2.53
N THR A 67 -7.37 12.96 1.32
CA THR A 67 -6.89 14.19 0.68
C THR A 67 -7.85 15.35 0.93
N PRO A 68 -7.35 16.59 1.08
CA PRO A 68 -8.20 17.77 1.09
C PRO A 68 -9.08 17.88 -0.16
N GLY A 69 -10.26 18.46 -0.06
CA GLY A 69 -11.14 18.68 -1.22
C GLY A 69 -10.46 19.52 -2.32
N LEU A 70 -10.75 19.21 -3.59
CA LEU A 70 -10.04 19.75 -4.76
C LEU A 70 -10.73 20.96 -5.42
N ASP A 71 -11.75 21.52 -4.79
CA ASP A 71 -12.70 22.46 -5.36
C ASP A 71 -12.58 23.90 -4.83
N ASP A 72 -11.52 24.26 -4.13
CA ASP A 72 -11.32 25.64 -3.71
C ASP A 72 -10.67 26.47 -4.84
N GLU A 73 -11.27 27.60 -5.14
CA GLU A 73 -10.71 28.62 -6.04
C GLU A 73 -9.64 29.46 -5.33
N GLY A 74 -8.64 29.94 -6.08
CA GLY A 74 -7.59 30.81 -5.59
C GLY A 74 -6.30 30.09 -5.18
N GLU A 75 -5.43 30.79 -4.43
CA GLU A 75 -4.10 30.29 -4.02
C GLU A 75 -4.17 29.00 -3.18
N LEU A 76 -5.19 28.86 -2.34
CA LEU A 76 -5.43 27.65 -1.54
C LEU A 76 -5.82 26.45 -2.43
N GLY A 77 -6.55 26.68 -3.52
CA GLY A 77 -6.89 25.64 -4.49
C GLY A 77 -5.66 25.07 -5.20
N ALA A 78 -4.75 25.93 -5.66
CA ALA A 78 -3.51 25.53 -6.31
C ALA A 78 -2.60 24.68 -5.38
N GLN A 79 -2.50 25.08 -4.11
CA GLN A 79 -1.75 24.32 -3.11
C GLN A 79 -2.36 22.93 -2.84
N ARG A 80 -3.69 22.83 -2.78
CA ARG A 80 -4.39 21.55 -2.58
C ARG A 80 -4.23 20.61 -3.78
N ILE A 81 -4.29 21.15 -5.00
CA ILE A 81 -4.03 20.39 -6.24
C ILE A 81 -2.59 19.86 -6.22
N ALA A 82 -1.60 20.71 -5.89
CA ALA A 82 -0.20 20.28 -5.79
C ALA A 82 0.00 19.19 -4.74
N LYS A 83 -0.64 19.31 -3.57
CA LYS A 83 -0.60 18.28 -2.52
C LYS A 83 -1.28 16.99 -2.95
N ALA A 84 -2.44 17.08 -3.62
CA ALA A 84 -3.10 15.90 -4.18
C ALA A 84 -2.21 15.18 -5.21
N GLN A 85 -1.50 15.92 -6.05
CA GLN A 85 -0.53 15.35 -7.01
C GLN A 85 0.64 14.65 -6.33
N GLN A 86 1.13 15.17 -5.20
CA GLN A 86 2.16 14.51 -4.38
C GLN A 86 1.64 13.21 -3.77
N VAL A 87 0.38 13.21 -3.31
CA VAL A 87 -0.26 12.00 -2.77
C VAL A 87 -0.43 10.94 -3.85
N LEU A 88 -0.80 11.33 -5.08
CA LEU A 88 -0.92 10.40 -6.22
C LEU A 88 0.36 9.59 -6.48
N GLY A 89 1.52 10.18 -6.21
CA GLY A 89 2.82 9.48 -6.35
C GLY A 89 3.12 8.47 -5.24
N LYS A 90 2.33 8.47 -4.16
CA LYS A 90 2.51 7.62 -2.99
C LYS A 90 1.43 6.54 -2.85
N CYS A 91 0.41 6.57 -3.70
CA CYS A 91 -0.71 5.64 -3.64
C CYS A 91 -0.48 4.42 -4.52
N ASP A 92 -0.91 3.26 -4.04
CA ASP A 92 -0.99 2.01 -4.78
C ASP A 92 -2.37 1.85 -5.43
N ILE A 93 -3.42 2.40 -4.78
CA ILE A 93 -4.82 2.38 -5.24
C ILE A 93 -5.41 3.77 -5.02
N ALA A 94 -6.24 4.23 -5.94
CA ALA A 94 -6.97 5.50 -5.82
C ALA A 94 -8.49 5.29 -5.85
N LEU A 95 -9.19 5.97 -4.94
CA LEU A 95 -10.64 6.09 -4.95
C LEU A 95 -11.00 7.52 -5.31
N LEU A 96 -11.69 7.73 -6.43
CA LEU A 96 -12.27 9.03 -6.76
C LEU A 96 -13.72 9.05 -6.29
N VAL A 97 -14.00 9.85 -5.25
CA VAL A 97 -15.32 9.95 -4.63
C VAL A 97 -16.05 11.16 -5.20
N VAL A 98 -17.20 10.92 -5.80
CA VAL A 98 -18.10 11.92 -6.38
C VAL A 98 -19.42 11.91 -5.61
N ASP A 99 -19.95 13.10 -5.33
CA ASP A 99 -21.31 13.27 -4.82
C ASP A 99 -22.32 12.95 -5.93
N ALA A 100 -23.04 11.85 -5.80
CA ALA A 100 -24.00 11.41 -6.80
C ALA A 100 -25.14 12.43 -7.03
N SER A 101 -25.49 13.23 -6.02
CA SER A 101 -26.53 14.25 -6.15
C SER A 101 -26.11 15.43 -7.02
N VAL A 102 -24.80 15.68 -7.15
CA VAL A 102 -24.21 16.74 -8.00
C VAL A 102 -23.85 16.19 -9.38
N GLY A 103 -23.45 14.91 -9.46
CA GLY A 103 -22.99 14.27 -10.67
C GLY A 103 -21.48 14.47 -10.94
N ILE A 104 -21.01 13.91 -12.06
CA ILE A 104 -19.58 13.90 -12.45
C ILE A 104 -19.26 15.22 -13.18
N GLY A 105 -18.51 16.08 -12.52
CA GLY A 105 -18.09 17.36 -13.09
C GLY A 105 -16.77 17.27 -13.87
N GLU A 106 -16.41 18.38 -14.54
CA GLU A 106 -15.17 18.46 -15.33
C GLU A 106 -13.89 18.26 -14.49
N ALA A 107 -13.87 18.76 -13.23
CA ALA A 107 -12.76 18.53 -12.32
C ALA A 107 -12.59 17.05 -11.98
N ASP A 108 -13.69 16.31 -11.81
CA ASP A 108 -13.66 14.88 -11.53
C ASP A 108 -13.14 14.10 -12.74
N LYS A 109 -13.57 14.48 -13.97
CA LYS A 109 -13.08 13.90 -15.21
C LYS A 109 -11.58 14.17 -15.42
N ALA A 110 -11.13 15.40 -15.17
CA ALA A 110 -9.73 15.77 -15.27
C ALA A 110 -8.85 14.97 -14.30
N LEU A 111 -9.30 14.81 -13.04
CA LEU A 111 -8.60 14.01 -12.07
C LEU A 111 -8.59 12.52 -12.47
N TRP A 112 -9.71 12.00 -12.96
CA TRP A 112 -9.76 10.63 -13.47
C TRP A 112 -8.76 10.39 -14.59
N GLN A 113 -8.65 11.33 -15.55
CA GLN A 113 -7.64 11.25 -16.61
C GLN A 113 -6.21 11.23 -16.06
N GLN A 114 -5.91 12.01 -15.02
CA GLN A 114 -4.59 12.00 -14.37
C GLN A 114 -4.29 10.64 -13.71
N LEU A 115 -5.28 10.02 -13.05
CA LEU A 115 -5.16 8.68 -12.48
C LEU A 115 -4.82 7.65 -13.56
N GLN A 116 -5.55 7.71 -14.69
CA GLN A 116 -5.33 6.79 -15.82
C GLN A 116 -3.96 7.02 -16.49
N ALA A 117 -3.55 8.27 -16.67
CA ALA A 117 -2.23 8.61 -17.24
C ALA A 117 -1.07 8.04 -16.39
N LYS A 118 -1.25 8.00 -15.06
CA LYS A 118 -0.30 7.38 -14.12
C LYS A 118 -0.42 5.85 -14.04
N LYS A 119 -1.39 5.25 -14.74
CA LYS A 119 -1.71 3.81 -14.66
C LYS A 119 -1.98 3.34 -13.23
N LEU A 120 -2.49 4.23 -12.38
CA LEU A 120 -2.80 3.91 -10.99
C LEU A 120 -4.12 3.12 -10.95
N PRO A 121 -4.16 1.92 -10.35
CA PRO A 121 -5.40 1.18 -10.12
C PRO A 121 -6.42 2.07 -9.41
N SER A 122 -7.59 2.28 -10.03
CA SER A 122 -8.52 3.32 -9.58
C SER A 122 -9.97 2.88 -9.66
N ILE A 123 -10.77 3.28 -8.67
CA ILE A 123 -12.22 3.08 -8.62
C ILE A 123 -12.92 4.44 -8.59
N LEU A 124 -13.95 4.59 -9.40
CA LEU A 124 -14.88 5.72 -9.33
C LEU A 124 -16.00 5.36 -8.36
N VAL A 125 -16.15 6.12 -7.29
CA VAL A 125 -17.16 5.91 -6.24
C VAL A 125 -18.19 7.02 -6.30
N LEU A 126 -19.42 6.68 -6.68
CA LEU A 126 -20.56 7.58 -6.65
C LEU A 126 -21.26 7.43 -5.31
N ASN A 127 -20.98 8.36 -4.40
CA ASN A 127 -21.49 8.33 -3.02
C ASN A 127 -22.76 9.17 -2.89
N LYS A 128 -23.51 8.94 -1.82
CA LYS A 128 -24.82 9.59 -1.49
C LYS A 128 -25.94 9.19 -2.45
N VAL A 129 -25.94 7.96 -2.94
CA VAL A 129 -26.96 7.47 -3.86
C VAL A 129 -28.36 7.40 -3.24
N GLU A 130 -28.46 7.44 -1.91
CA GLU A 130 -29.70 7.56 -1.17
C GLU A 130 -30.48 8.85 -1.45
N LEU A 131 -29.82 9.86 -1.99
CA LEU A 131 -30.43 11.14 -2.38
C LEU A 131 -31.03 11.11 -3.80
N LEU A 132 -30.86 10.01 -4.53
CA LEU A 132 -31.29 9.88 -5.92
C LEU A 132 -32.39 8.83 -6.06
N ASP A 133 -33.35 9.12 -6.92
CA ASP A 133 -34.30 8.11 -7.42
C ASP A 133 -33.62 7.10 -8.37
N GLU A 134 -34.27 6.00 -8.65
CA GLU A 134 -33.73 4.91 -9.48
C GLU A 134 -33.38 5.37 -10.89
N MET A 135 -34.18 6.27 -11.48
CA MET A 135 -33.94 6.79 -12.83
C MET A 135 -32.64 7.61 -12.87
N ARG A 136 -32.43 8.49 -11.91
CA ARG A 136 -31.20 9.29 -11.81
C ARG A 136 -29.99 8.44 -11.52
N GLN A 137 -30.12 7.40 -10.68
CA GLN A 137 -29.04 6.43 -10.44
C GLN A 137 -28.66 5.71 -11.74
N ALA A 138 -29.62 5.28 -12.55
CA ALA A 138 -29.38 4.63 -13.82
C ALA A 138 -28.68 5.56 -14.82
N LEU A 139 -29.12 6.81 -14.96
CA LEU A 139 -28.51 7.80 -15.85
C LEU A 139 -27.07 8.11 -15.46
N LEU A 140 -26.82 8.33 -14.15
CA LEU A 140 -25.48 8.59 -13.63
C LEU A 140 -24.56 7.39 -13.82
N THR A 141 -25.08 6.18 -13.65
CA THR A 141 -24.33 4.94 -13.92
C THR A 141 -23.91 4.86 -15.40
N MET A 142 -24.82 5.18 -16.32
CA MET A 142 -24.49 5.21 -17.75
C MET A 142 -23.42 6.25 -18.09
N GLU A 143 -23.46 7.42 -17.43
CA GLU A 143 -22.42 8.45 -17.60
C GLU A 143 -21.07 7.96 -17.05
N ALA A 144 -21.05 7.39 -15.86
CA ALA A 144 -19.85 6.85 -15.23
C ALA A 144 -19.22 5.71 -16.07
N MET A 145 -20.05 4.85 -16.67
CA MET A 145 -19.59 3.75 -17.52
C MET A 145 -18.88 4.22 -18.80
N LYS A 146 -19.12 5.45 -19.25
CA LYS A 146 -18.35 6.06 -20.34
C LYS A 146 -16.92 6.39 -19.94
N LEU A 147 -16.68 6.58 -18.64
CA LEU A 147 -15.35 6.87 -18.10
C LEU A 147 -14.64 5.58 -17.68
N THR A 148 -15.35 4.67 -17.02
CA THR A 148 -14.77 3.44 -16.48
C THR A 148 -15.81 2.37 -16.19
N LYS A 149 -15.38 1.11 -16.31
CA LYS A 149 -16.16 -0.04 -15.83
C LYS A 149 -16.00 -0.24 -14.31
N GLN A 150 -14.97 0.34 -13.70
CA GLN A 150 -14.70 0.29 -12.26
C GLN A 150 -15.44 1.44 -11.56
N CYS A 151 -16.78 1.34 -11.54
CA CYS A 151 -17.66 2.33 -10.92
C CYS A 151 -18.61 1.67 -9.93
N PHE A 152 -18.72 2.25 -8.72
CA PHE A 152 -19.56 1.75 -7.65
C PHE A 152 -20.48 2.85 -7.13
N LEU A 153 -21.78 2.54 -7.07
CA LEU A 153 -22.79 3.37 -6.43
C LEU A 153 -22.91 2.97 -4.98
N VAL A 154 -22.62 3.89 -4.07
CA VAL A 154 -22.61 3.62 -2.64
C VAL A 154 -23.37 4.68 -1.83
N SER A 155 -23.86 4.28 -0.67
CA SER A 155 -24.24 5.21 0.38
C SER A 155 -23.39 4.93 1.60
N ALA A 156 -22.46 5.83 1.88
CA ALA A 156 -21.65 5.75 3.10
C ALA A 156 -22.51 5.95 4.34
N LEU A 157 -23.58 6.75 4.25
CA LEU A 157 -24.52 7.01 5.35
C LEU A 157 -25.38 5.78 5.67
N ALA A 158 -25.94 5.15 4.64
CA ALA A 158 -26.83 3.98 4.78
C ALA A 158 -26.07 2.64 4.73
N ASN A 159 -24.74 2.67 4.65
CA ASN A 159 -23.87 1.49 4.52
C ASN A 159 -24.24 0.57 3.34
N ARG A 160 -24.73 1.17 2.23
CA ARG A 160 -25.16 0.44 1.03
C ARG A 160 -24.00 0.23 0.09
N ASN A 161 -23.82 -1.00 -0.40
CA ASN A 161 -22.78 -1.44 -1.34
C ASN A 161 -21.33 -1.18 -0.85
N ILE A 162 -21.13 -1.05 0.46
CA ILE A 162 -19.80 -0.84 1.05
C ILE A 162 -18.96 -2.12 1.01
N ASN A 163 -19.58 -3.28 1.20
CA ASN A 163 -18.89 -4.56 1.14
C ASN A 163 -18.40 -4.86 -0.28
N GLU A 164 -19.24 -4.63 -1.29
CA GLU A 164 -18.89 -4.79 -2.70
C GLU A 164 -17.74 -3.85 -3.09
N LEU A 165 -17.72 -2.64 -2.56
CA LEU A 165 -16.62 -1.70 -2.75
C LEU A 165 -15.32 -2.23 -2.09
N LYS A 166 -15.37 -2.80 -0.88
CA LYS A 166 -14.22 -3.42 -0.21
C LYS A 166 -13.63 -4.56 -1.02
N GLU A 167 -14.47 -5.43 -1.56
CA GLU A 167 -14.04 -6.54 -2.42
C GLU A 167 -13.39 -6.03 -3.71
N ALA A 168 -13.98 -4.99 -4.33
CA ALA A 168 -13.41 -4.37 -5.51
C ALA A 168 -12.05 -3.73 -5.23
N ILE A 169 -11.88 -3.05 -4.09
CA ILE A 169 -10.60 -2.51 -3.65
C ILE A 169 -9.58 -3.65 -3.47
N ALA A 170 -9.98 -4.74 -2.84
CA ALA A 170 -9.11 -5.89 -2.63
C ALA A 170 -8.69 -6.56 -3.96
N ALA A 171 -9.57 -6.60 -4.95
CA ALA A 171 -9.26 -7.12 -6.28
C ALA A 171 -8.24 -6.25 -7.04
N LEU A 172 -8.12 -4.96 -6.70
CA LEU A 172 -7.10 -4.05 -7.23
C LEU A 172 -5.75 -4.16 -6.51
N ARG A 173 -5.65 -5.02 -5.50
CA ARG A 173 -4.36 -5.23 -4.83
C ARG A 173 -3.27 -5.31 -5.89
N PRO A 174 -2.26 -4.42 -5.84
CA PRO A 174 -1.11 -4.55 -6.69
C PRO A 174 -0.63 -5.99 -6.53
N ARG A 175 -0.55 -6.73 -7.61
CA ARG A 175 0.20 -7.98 -7.55
C ARG A 175 1.52 -7.57 -6.96
N GLU A 176 1.81 -8.00 -5.74
CA GLU A 176 3.18 -8.00 -5.31
C GLU A 176 3.90 -8.67 -6.47
N VAL A 177 4.58 -7.87 -7.27
CA VAL A 177 5.74 -8.40 -7.96
C VAL A 177 6.54 -8.82 -6.73
N GLU A 178 6.45 -10.10 -6.37
CA GLU A 178 7.41 -10.72 -5.49
C GLU A 178 8.72 -10.28 -6.13
N ARG A 179 9.31 -9.23 -5.58
CA ARG A 179 10.67 -8.88 -5.95
C ARG A 179 11.43 -10.09 -5.47
N GLN A 180 11.61 -11.01 -6.38
CA GLN A 180 12.44 -12.16 -6.14
C GLN A 180 13.82 -11.59 -5.91
N LEU A 181 14.11 -11.28 -4.63
CA LEU A 181 15.38 -10.70 -4.23
C LEU A 181 16.53 -11.62 -4.66
N LEU A 182 16.28 -12.93 -4.63
CA LEU A 182 17.26 -13.97 -4.90
C LEU A 182 16.74 -15.06 -5.85
N GLY A 183 15.51 -14.97 -6.35
CA GLY A 183 14.83 -16.10 -7.03
C GLY A 183 15.46 -16.56 -8.32
N ASP A 184 16.16 -15.68 -9.03
CA ASP A 184 16.94 -15.97 -10.22
C ASP A 184 18.37 -16.41 -9.92
N LEU A 185 18.86 -16.20 -8.69
CA LEU A 185 20.23 -16.50 -8.26
C LEU A 185 20.37 -17.85 -7.56
N ILE A 186 19.26 -18.41 -7.05
CA ILE A 186 19.26 -19.65 -6.26
C ILE A 186 18.32 -20.69 -6.85
N LYS A 187 18.66 -21.97 -6.63
CA LYS A 187 17.85 -23.14 -6.98
C LYS A 187 17.38 -23.85 -5.71
N PRO A 188 16.36 -24.72 -5.80
CA PRO A 188 15.98 -25.56 -4.67
C PRO A 188 17.19 -26.32 -4.09
N CYS A 189 17.27 -26.34 -2.76
CA CYS A 189 18.36 -26.95 -1.98
C CYS A 189 19.70 -26.19 -2.02
N ASP A 190 19.85 -25.07 -2.72
CA ASP A 190 21.04 -24.24 -2.61
C ASP A 190 21.17 -23.66 -1.19
N ILE A 191 22.40 -23.66 -0.66
CA ILE A 191 22.69 -23.08 0.64
C ILE A 191 22.98 -21.58 0.47
N VAL A 192 22.26 -20.77 1.21
CA VAL A 192 22.46 -19.31 1.29
C VAL A 192 22.84 -18.94 2.72
N VAL A 193 23.97 -18.30 2.91
CA VAL A 193 24.40 -17.79 4.21
C VAL A 193 23.97 -16.33 4.33
N LEU A 194 23.17 -16.02 5.33
CA LEU A 194 22.72 -14.67 5.64
C LEU A 194 23.54 -14.13 6.81
N VAL A 195 24.37 -13.14 6.56
CA VAL A 195 25.13 -12.47 7.62
C VAL A 195 24.34 -11.27 8.10
N THR A 196 23.81 -11.39 9.31
CA THR A 196 22.89 -10.41 9.90
C THR A 196 23.53 -9.77 11.12
N PRO A 197 24.12 -8.55 10.98
CA PRO A 197 24.62 -7.83 12.14
C PRO A 197 23.45 -7.52 13.09
N ILE A 198 23.73 -7.59 14.38
CA ILE A 198 22.76 -7.19 15.41
C ILE A 198 22.79 -5.67 15.51
N ASP A 199 21.81 -5.02 14.89
CA ASP A 199 21.64 -3.59 15.01
C ASP A 199 21.15 -3.23 16.42
N SER A 200 21.92 -2.39 17.12
CA SER A 200 21.57 -1.88 18.46
C SER A 200 20.30 -1.02 18.44
N ALA A 201 19.92 -0.47 17.29
CA ALA A 201 18.69 0.29 17.09
C ALA A 201 17.46 -0.61 16.81
N ALA A 202 17.66 -1.89 16.49
CA ALA A 202 16.56 -2.82 16.31
C ALA A 202 15.92 -3.19 17.68
N PRO A 203 14.59 -3.39 17.74
CA PRO A 203 13.95 -3.89 18.95
C PRO A 203 14.54 -5.25 19.36
N LYS A 204 14.87 -5.42 20.64
CA LYS A 204 15.45 -6.66 21.17
C LYS A 204 14.66 -7.89 20.72
N GLY A 205 15.37 -8.88 20.19
CA GLY A 205 14.78 -10.16 19.76
C GLY A 205 14.12 -10.14 18.37
N ARG A 206 14.37 -9.12 17.54
CA ARG A 206 13.82 -9.05 16.18
C ARG A 206 14.91 -8.78 15.14
N LEU A 207 14.81 -9.45 14.02
CA LEU A 207 15.54 -9.09 12.79
C LEU A 207 14.89 -7.88 12.17
N ILE A 208 15.67 -7.02 11.51
CA ILE A 208 15.13 -5.91 10.73
C ILE A 208 14.42 -6.45 9.48
N LEU A 209 13.48 -5.65 8.97
CA LEU A 209 12.61 -6.06 7.88
C LEU A 209 13.34 -6.59 6.63
N PRO A 210 14.39 -5.93 6.08
CA PRO A 210 15.11 -6.46 4.93
C PRO A 210 15.71 -7.85 5.17
N GLN A 211 16.19 -8.12 6.39
CA GLN A 211 16.75 -9.43 6.75
C GLN A 211 15.66 -10.51 6.76
N GLN A 212 14.47 -10.20 7.30
CA GLN A 212 13.33 -11.09 7.28
C GLN A 212 12.84 -11.38 5.85
N GLN A 213 12.80 -10.36 4.99
CA GLN A 213 12.39 -10.51 3.59
C GLN A 213 13.35 -11.41 2.81
N VAL A 214 14.66 -11.23 2.97
CA VAL A 214 15.66 -12.08 2.31
C VAL A 214 15.55 -13.53 2.81
N LEU A 215 15.44 -13.74 4.12
CA LEU A 215 15.25 -15.07 4.70
C LEU A 215 14.00 -15.74 4.12
N ARG A 216 12.88 -15.03 4.08
CA ARG A 216 11.63 -15.53 3.53
C ARG A 216 11.77 -15.86 2.04
N ASN A 217 12.45 -15.02 1.27
CA ASN A 217 12.66 -15.26 -0.16
C ASN A 217 13.50 -16.52 -0.43
N VAL A 218 14.54 -16.79 0.39
CA VAL A 218 15.29 -18.05 0.30
C VAL A 218 14.37 -19.27 0.51
N LEU A 219 13.52 -19.22 1.54
CA LEU A 219 12.62 -20.32 1.86
C LEU A 219 11.53 -20.52 0.80
N ASP A 220 10.96 -19.44 0.26
CA ASP A 220 9.95 -19.50 -0.80
C ASP A 220 10.51 -20.11 -2.09
N ASN A 221 11.82 -19.91 -2.36
CA ASN A 221 12.55 -20.54 -3.46
C ASN A 221 13.09 -21.96 -3.10
N LYS A 222 12.65 -22.55 -1.99
CA LYS A 222 13.08 -23.87 -1.50
C LYS A 222 14.59 -23.98 -1.26
N GLY A 223 15.26 -22.86 -1.00
CA GLY A 223 16.66 -22.80 -0.60
C GLY A 223 16.84 -23.12 0.90
N ILE A 224 18.06 -23.35 1.30
CA ILE A 224 18.48 -23.59 2.69
C ILE A 224 19.11 -22.30 3.20
N ALA A 225 18.55 -21.68 4.24
CA ALA A 225 19.09 -20.47 4.85
C ALA A 225 19.90 -20.81 6.10
N VAL A 226 21.14 -20.36 6.15
CA VAL A 226 21.98 -20.38 7.35
C VAL A 226 22.22 -18.93 7.78
N THR A 227 21.74 -18.56 8.97
CA THR A 227 21.86 -17.18 9.46
C THR A 227 22.91 -17.12 10.55
N VAL A 228 23.85 -16.22 10.42
CA VAL A 228 24.99 -16.03 11.34
C VAL A 228 25.28 -14.53 11.55
N GLN A 229 25.98 -14.21 12.60
CA GLN A 229 26.60 -12.89 12.78
C GLN A 229 27.94 -12.81 12.01
N GLU A 230 28.50 -11.62 11.92
CA GLU A 230 29.81 -11.41 11.25
C GLU A 230 30.92 -12.22 11.90
N SER A 231 30.92 -12.31 13.24
CA SER A 231 31.94 -13.01 14.05
C SER A 231 31.97 -14.51 13.81
N GLU A 232 30.81 -15.12 13.51
CA GLU A 232 30.69 -16.57 13.32
C GLU A 232 30.80 -16.99 11.84
N LEU A 233 30.86 -16.04 10.89
CA LEU A 233 30.85 -16.36 9.47
C LEU A 233 31.95 -17.34 9.04
N ALA A 234 33.20 -17.08 9.45
CA ALA A 234 34.35 -17.94 9.06
C ALA A 234 34.18 -19.36 9.58
N GLU A 235 33.73 -19.52 10.82
CA GLU A 235 33.51 -20.84 11.42
C GLU A 235 32.28 -21.53 10.82
N ALA A 236 31.22 -20.79 10.51
CA ALA A 236 30.06 -21.34 9.84
C ALA A 236 30.40 -21.88 8.45
N LEU A 237 31.16 -21.12 7.65
CA LEU A 237 31.62 -21.58 6.34
C LEU A 237 32.50 -22.82 6.42
N ALA A 238 33.38 -22.93 7.43
CA ALA A 238 34.24 -24.09 7.65
C ALA A 238 33.44 -25.35 8.05
N ARG A 239 32.26 -25.19 8.65
CA ARG A 239 31.40 -26.32 9.10
C ARG A 239 30.40 -26.78 8.03
N LEU A 240 30.21 -26.04 6.95
CA LEU A 240 29.35 -26.48 5.87
C LEU A 240 30.02 -27.59 5.07
N ALA A 241 29.27 -28.68 4.81
CA ALA A 241 29.75 -29.79 3.99
C ALA A 241 29.94 -29.39 2.52
N PHE A 242 29.22 -28.37 2.05
CA PHE A 242 29.30 -27.82 0.69
C PHE A 242 29.39 -26.30 0.77
N PRO A 243 30.11 -25.65 -0.17
CA PRO A 243 30.20 -24.21 -0.22
C PRO A 243 28.79 -23.60 -0.46
N PRO A 244 28.46 -22.49 0.18
CA PRO A 244 27.19 -21.82 -0.07
C PRO A 244 27.14 -21.27 -1.50
N LYS A 245 25.95 -21.25 -2.08
CA LYS A 245 25.69 -20.63 -3.39
C LYS A 245 25.84 -19.11 -3.33
N LEU A 246 25.38 -18.52 -2.23
CA LEU A 246 25.44 -17.07 -1.98
C LEU A 246 25.73 -16.80 -0.50
N VAL A 247 26.45 -15.70 -0.26
CA VAL A 247 26.56 -15.04 1.04
C VAL A 247 25.93 -13.68 0.91
N VAL A 248 24.89 -13.42 1.67
CA VAL A 248 24.12 -12.17 1.63
C VAL A 248 24.35 -11.41 2.92
N THR A 249 24.65 -10.13 2.82
CA THR A 249 24.85 -9.24 3.97
C THR A 249 24.31 -7.86 3.68
N ASP A 250 24.18 -7.02 4.69
CA ASP A 250 23.87 -5.61 4.51
C ASP A 250 25.12 -4.77 4.24
N SER A 251 24.92 -3.48 3.92
CA SER A 251 26.02 -2.57 3.60
C SER A 251 26.97 -2.31 4.77
N GLN A 252 26.51 -2.46 6.01
CA GLN A 252 27.30 -2.20 7.22
C GLN A 252 28.34 -3.30 7.42
N ALA A 253 27.95 -4.56 7.20
CA ALA A 253 28.82 -5.72 7.38
C ALA A 253 29.63 -6.07 6.13
N PHE A 254 29.34 -5.47 4.97
CA PHE A 254 29.97 -5.83 3.69
C PHE A 254 31.50 -5.80 3.75
N GLY A 255 32.09 -4.78 4.38
CA GLY A 255 33.55 -4.64 4.49
C GLY A 255 34.22 -5.75 5.29
N ALA A 256 33.55 -6.32 6.29
CA ALA A 256 34.05 -7.45 7.08
C ALA A 256 33.84 -8.77 6.31
N VAL A 257 32.67 -8.97 5.75
CA VAL A 257 32.27 -10.17 5.03
C VAL A 257 33.11 -10.39 3.77
N SER A 258 33.38 -9.34 3.00
CA SER A 258 34.20 -9.42 1.77
C SER A 258 35.65 -9.87 1.99
N LYS A 259 36.16 -9.76 3.22
CA LYS A 259 37.52 -10.25 3.57
C LYS A 259 37.53 -11.74 3.86
N ILE A 260 36.36 -12.32 4.23
CA ILE A 260 36.22 -13.72 4.62
C ILE A 260 35.77 -14.56 3.42
N VAL A 261 34.88 -14.00 2.60
CA VAL A 261 34.35 -14.68 1.41
C VAL A 261 35.18 -14.30 0.19
N PRO A 262 35.90 -15.27 -0.46
CA PRO A 262 36.66 -14.96 -1.65
C PRO A 262 35.73 -14.56 -2.81
N PRO A 263 36.17 -13.66 -3.71
CA PRO A 263 35.42 -13.38 -4.92
C PRO A 263 35.35 -14.64 -5.80
N THR A 264 34.14 -14.99 -6.25
CA THR A 264 33.86 -16.08 -7.20
C THR A 264 34.09 -15.64 -8.62
#